data_3f60a3bce28daa6c1a77045f037ed380
#
_entry.id   3f60a3bce28daa6c1a77045f037ed380
#
_cell.length_a   1.000
_cell.length_b   1.000
_cell.length_c   1.000
_cell.angle_alpha   90.00
_cell.angle_beta   90.00
_cell.angle_gamma   90.00
#
_symmetry.space_group_name_H-M   'P 1'
#
loop_
_entity.id
_entity.type
_entity.pdbx_description
1 polymer ?
#
loop_
_entity_poly.entity_id
_entity_poly.type
_entity_poly.pdbx_seq_one_letter_code
_entity_poly.pdbx_strand_id
1 'polypeptide(L)'
;PVKYLTPDVVDPVNAPPGAQYTCPMHPEILRDAPGTCPICGMALEPVMPSLGDEENPELTDFRRRFWWTLPLSFLVFALAMFGHRTRLLSVEARTWLELVLTAPVVLWAAWPFFQRWAQSIANRSPNMWTLIGTGVGAAFGYSVVATVAPDLFPESFREHGRVAVYFEAAAIIVSLTLLGQILELTARSSTSAALKALLGLAPKTARRIGAEGNEDDIPLTHVHVGDRLRVRPGEKVPVDGEVLEGRSSVDESMLTGEPMPVEKKPGDKVVGATMN
;
A
#
# COMPACT_ATOMS: atom_id res chain seq x y z
N PRO A 1 -15.36 25.95 -2.66
CA PRO A 1 -14.07 25.26 -2.59
C PRO A 1 -13.95 24.64 -1.21
N VAL A 2 -14.02 23.30 -1.19
CA VAL A 2 -13.92 22.54 0.06
C VAL A 2 -12.46 22.61 0.49
N LYS A 3 -12.21 23.22 1.65
CA LYS A 3 -10.87 23.34 2.22
C LYS A 3 -10.59 22.05 2.99
N TYR A 4 -9.88 21.11 2.37
CA TYR A 4 -9.45 19.88 3.04
C TYR A 4 -8.33 20.23 4.04
N LEU A 5 -8.46 19.73 5.27
CA LEU A 5 -7.37 19.76 6.24
C LEU A 5 -6.27 18.81 5.74
N THR A 6 -5.12 19.36 5.43
CA THR A 6 -3.96 18.55 5.02
C THR A 6 -3.33 17.96 6.28
N PRO A 7 -3.29 16.63 6.45
CA PRO A 7 -2.42 16.01 7.44
C PRO A 7 -0.95 16.21 7.03
N ASP A 8 -0.09 16.18 8.03
CA ASP A 8 1.34 16.41 7.89
C ASP A 8 1.94 15.65 6.71
N VAL A 9 2.64 16.40 5.88
CA VAL A 9 3.36 15.90 4.71
C VAL A 9 4.46 14.97 5.22
N VAL A 10 4.38 13.70 4.86
CA VAL A 10 5.53 12.80 4.93
C VAL A 10 6.58 13.39 4.00
N ASP A 11 7.79 13.66 4.50
CA ASP A 11 8.86 14.33 3.80
C ASP A 11 9.04 13.79 2.37
N PRO A 12 9.09 14.66 1.34
CA PRO A 12 9.18 14.26 -0.06
C PRO A 12 10.60 13.86 -0.48
N VAL A 13 11.35 13.17 0.38
CA VAL A 13 12.80 12.96 0.21
C VAL A 13 13.15 12.05 -0.98
N ASN A 14 12.20 11.27 -1.55
CA ASN A 14 12.52 10.28 -2.59
C ASN A 14 11.55 10.22 -3.79
N ALA A 15 10.76 11.26 -4.05
CA ALA A 15 9.91 11.25 -5.24
C ALA A 15 10.74 11.56 -6.50
N PRO A 16 10.70 10.74 -7.57
CA PRO A 16 11.31 11.12 -8.85
C PRO A 16 10.64 12.40 -9.37
N PRO A 17 11.42 13.35 -9.95
CA PRO A 17 10.87 14.59 -10.46
C PRO A 17 9.79 14.31 -11.53
N GLY A 18 8.57 14.84 -11.30
CA GLY A 18 7.41 14.64 -12.17
C GLY A 18 6.53 13.43 -11.84
N ALA A 19 6.78 12.68 -10.77
CA ALA A 19 5.90 11.59 -10.34
C ALA A 19 4.57 12.15 -9.80
N GLN A 20 3.46 11.65 -10.35
CA GLN A 20 2.11 11.92 -9.83
C GLN A 20 1.63 10.78 -8.97
N TYR A 21 0.93 11.13 -7.90
CA TYR A 21 0.37 10.19 -6.92
C TYR A 21 -1.14 10.31 -6.90
N THR A 22 -1.84 9.18 -6.85
CA THR A 22 -3.30 9.12 -6.82
C THR A 22 -3.79 8.25 -5.68
N CYS A 23 -5.04 8.45 -5.28
CA CYS A 23 -5.70 7.56 -4.33
C CYS A 23 -6.45 6.46 -5.08
N PRO A 24 -6.24 5.18 -4.76
CA PRO A 24 -6.96 4.08 -5.41
C PRO A 24 -8.49 4.15 -5.25
N MET A 25 -8.96 4.77 -4.17
CA MET A 25 -10.40 4.95 -3.90
C MET A 25 -10.97 6.26 -4.44
N HIS A 26 -10.09 7.25 -4.72
CA HIS A 26 -10.45 8.59 -5.20
C HIS A 26 -9.51 8.99 -6.34
N PRO A 27 -9.70 8.46 -7.56
CA PRO A 27 -8.81 8.71 -8.70
C PRO A 27 -8.74 10.19 -9.11
N GLU A 28 -9.72 10.98 -8.70
CA GLU A 28 -9.74 12.43 -8.89
C GLU A 28 -8.69 13.19 -8.07
N ILE A 29 -8.13 12.53 -7.05
CA ILE A 29 -7.05 13.11 -6.23
C ILE A 29 -5.71 12.79 -6.89
N LEU A 30 -5.13 13.81 -7.52
CA LEU A 30 -3.77 13.77 -8.08
C LEU A 30 -2.89 14.73 -7.28
N ARG A 31 -1.71 14.28 -6.89
CA ARG A 31 -0.70 15.04 -6.14
C ARG A 31 0.68 14.78 -6.72
N ASP A 32 1.54 15.81 -6.66
CA ASP A 32 2.92 15.74 -7.15
C ASP A 32 3.90 15.23 -6.07
N ALA A 33 3.39 14.81 -4.91
CA ALA A 33 4.18 14.29 -3.80
C ALA A 33 3.47 13.11 -3.12
N PRO A 34 4.24 12.15 -2.55
CA PRO A 34 3.68 11.09 -1.72
C PRO A 34 3.00 11.69 -0.49
N GLY A 35 2.00 10.99 0.04
CA GLY A 35 1.24 11.46 1.21
C GLY A 35 -0.02 10.67 1.42
N THR A 36 -0.99 11.25 2.12
CA THR A 36 -2.29 10.64 2.37
C THR A 36 -3.40 11.32 1.58
N CYS A 37 -4.39 10.54 1.17
CA CYS A 37 -5.58 11.06 0.50
C CYS A 37 -6.36 11.98 1.46
N PRO A 38 -6.66 13.24 1.06
CA PRO A 38 -7.39 14.18 1.92
C PRO A 38 -8.83 13.74 2.18
N ILE A 39 -9.41 12.86 1.36
CA ILE A 39 -10.78 12.39 1.52
C ILE A 39 -10.84 11.20 2.47
N CYS A 40 -10.06 10.13 2.23
CA CYS A 40 -10.16 8.88 2.97
C CYS A 40 -8.97 8.56 3.87
N GLY A 41 -7.90 9.35 3.83
CA GLY A 41 -6.69 9.13 4.65
C GLY A 41 -5.80 7.95 4.24
N MET A 42 -6.08 7.29 3.10
CA MET A 42 -5.22 6.21 2.58
C MET A 42 -3.94 6.80 1.98
N ALA A 43 -2.85 6.03 2.03
CA ALA A 43 -1.63 6.40 1.34
C ALA A 43 -1.88 6.55 -0.15
N LEU A 44 -1.30 7.60 -0.75
CA LEU A 44 -1.33 7.82 -2.19
C LEU A 44 -0.30 6.91 -2.87
N GLU A 45 -0.67 6.36 -4.00
CA GLU A 45 0.18 5.49 -4.82
C GLU A 45 0.67 6.25 -6.06
N PRO A 46 1.90 6.00 -6.52
CA PRO A 46 2.38 6.62 -7.76
C PRO A 46 1.55 6.10 -8.94
N VAL A 47 1.12 7.02 -9.80
CA VAL A 47 0.37 6.70 -11.05
C VAL A 47 1.22 5.82 -11.98
N MET A 48 2.53 6.06 -12.02
CA MET A 48 3.50 5.23 -12.72
C MET A 48 4.37 4.51 -11.70
N PRO A 49 4.49 3.17 -11.75
CA PRO A 49 5.37 2.43 -10.85
C PRO A 49 6.81 2.90 -11.00
N SER A 50 7.45 3.32 -9.92
CA SER A 50 8.89 3.57 -9.92
C SER A 50 9.65 2.25 -10.07
N LEU A 51 10.74 2.24 -10.82
CA LEU A 51 11.60 1.05 -11.01
C LEU A 51 12.39 0.66 -9.74
N GLY A 52 12.34 1.47 -8.68
CA GLY A 52 12.99 1.20 -7.39
C GLY A 52 12.28 0.07 -6.62
N ASP A 53 13.07 -0.76 -5.92
CA ASP A 53 12.60 -1.85 -5.04
C ASP A 53 12.24 -1.32 -3.63
N GLU A 54 11.58 -0.19 -3.53
CA GLU A 54 11.17 0.33 -2.22
C GLU A 54 10.00 -0.49 -1.69
N GLU A 55 10.23 -1.23 -0.60
CA GLU A 55 9.16 -1.85 0.16
C GLU A 55 8.21 -0.76 0.68
N ASN A 56 6.92 -0.98 0.55
CA ASN A 56 5.90 -0.06 1.07
C ASN A 56 6.04 0.05 2.60
N PRO A 57 6.43 1.22 3.16
CA PRO A 57 6.67 1.38 4.59
C PRO A 57 5.42 1.11 5.42
N GLU A 58 4.24 1.35 4.87
CA GLU A 58 2.96 1.07 5.51
C GLU A 58 2.73 -0.44 5.67
N LEU A 59 3.10 -1.24 4.66
CA LEU A 59 3.00 -2.70 4.74
C LEU A 59 3.90 -3.26 5.85
N THR A 60 5.13 -2.74 5.96
CA THR A 60 6.08 -3.14 6.99
C THR A 60 5.57 -2.78 8.39
N ASP A 61 5.00 -1.58 8.58
CA ASP A 61 4.41 -1.16 9.86
C ASP A 61 3.20 -2.01 10.23
N PHE A 62 2.29 -2.30 9.29
CA PHE A 62 1.13 -3.15 9.56
C PHE A 62 1.52 -4.60 9.86
N ARG A 63 2.51 -5.18 9.17
CA ARG A 63 3.06 -6.49 9.51
C ARG A 63 3.61 -6.52 10.92
N ARG A 64 4.40 -5.54 11.31
CA ARG A 64 4.96 -5.42 12.66
C ARG A 64 3.84 -5.36 13.70
N ARG A 65 2.83 -4.48 13.53
CA ARG A 65 1.70 -4.34 14.46
C ARG A 65 0.92 -5.64 14.56
N PHE A 66 0.61 -6.29 13.44
CA PHE A 66 -0.13 -7.55 13.40
C PHE A 66 0.58 -8.65 14.18
N TRP A 67 1.85 -8.91 13.90
CA TRP A 67 2.58 -10.00 14.57
C TRP A 67 2.79 -9.76 16.06
N TRP A 68 2.92 -8.51 16.50
CA TRP A 68 3.01 -8.17 17.92
C TRP A 68 1.67 -8.31 18.65
N THR A 69 0.56 -8.01 18.00
CA THR A 69 -0.76 -8.00 18.64
C THR A 69 -1.55 -9.30 18.47
N LEU A 70 -1.23 -10.11 17.46
CA LEU A 70 -1.90 -11.39 17.24
C LEU A 70 -1.90 -12.33 18.48
N PRO A 71 -0.77 -12.54 19.19
CA PRO A 71 -0.77 -13.36 20.41
C PRO A 71 -1.65 -12.77 21.52
N LEU A 72 -1.65 -11.43 21.65
CA LEU A 72 -2.47 -10.74 22.66
C LEU A 72 -3.96 -10.91 22.35
N SER A 73 -4.35 -10.70 21.10
CA SER A 73 -5.74 -10.86 20.66
C SER A 73 -6.23 -12.29 20.80
N PHE A 74 -5.35 -13.27 20.50
CA PHE A 74 -5.67 -14.68 20.68
C PHE A 74 -5.86 -15.01 22.18
N LEU A 75 -5.01 -14.47 23.05
CA LEU A 75 -5.12 -14.69 24.49
C LEU A 75 -6.40 -14.06 25.06
N VAL A 76 -6.75 -12.83 24.64
CA VAL A 76 -8.02 -12.17 25.03
C VAL A 76 -9.21 -13.01 24.60
N PHE A 77 -9.20 -13.49 23.34
CA PHE A 77 -10.24 -14.36 22.81
C PHE A 77 -10.36 -15.67 23.62
N ALA A 78 -9.25 -16.31 23.92
CA ALA A 78 -9.22 -17.54 24.71
C ALA A 78 -9.75 -17.31 26.14
N LEU A 79 -9.39 -16.17 26.77
CA LEU A 79 -9.91 -15.79 28.09
C LEU A 79 -11.41 -15.54 28.06
N ALA A 80 -11.92 -14.85 27.04
CA ALA A 80 -13.35 -14.58 26.89
C ALA A 80 -14.16 -15.89 26.69
N MET A 81 -13.68 -16.78 25.82
CA MET A 81 -14.38 -18.02 25.48
C MET A 81 -14.26 -19.12 26.53
N PHE A 82 -13.08 -19.29 27.13
CA PHE A 82 -12.78 -20.43 28.00
C PHE A 82 -12.54 -20.03 29.47
N GLY A 83 -12.31 -18.75 29.77
CA GLY A 83 -11.94 -18.29 31.10
C GLY A 83 -12.95 -18.58 32.20
N HIS A 84 -14.24 -18.70 31.87
CA HIS A 84 -15.28 -19.07 32.82
C HIS A 84 -15.28 -20.57 33.17
N ARG A 85 -14.66 -21.40 32.34
CA ARG A 85 -14.60 -22.85 32.51
C ARG A 85 -13.46 -23.28 33.44
N THR A 86 -12.39 -22.50 33.46
CA THR A 86 -11.15 -22.87 34.18
C THR A 86 -11.13 -22.52 35.67
N ARG A 87 -12.01 -21.64 36.14
CA ARG A 87 -12.09 -21.14 37.54
C ARG A 87 -10.74 -20.68 38.17
N LEU A 88 -9.69 -20.52 37.32
CA LEU A 88 -8.33 -20.15 37.76
C LEU A 88 -8.24 -18.68 38.22
N LEU A 89 -9.07 -17.82 37.68
CA LEU A 89 -9.09 -16.38 37.94
C LEU A 89 -10.47 -15.96 38.47
N SER A 90 -10.48 -15.02 39.39
CA SER A 90 -11.71 -14.33 39.75
C SER A 90 -12.22 -13.59 38.49
N VAL A 91 -13.53 -13.44 38.42
CA VAL A 91 -14.12 -12.77 37.25
C VAL A 91 -13.60 -11.33 37.11
N GLU A 92 -13.26 -10.66 38.26
CA GLU A 92 -12.64 -9.32 38.26
C GLU A 92 -11.23 -9.31 37.69
N ALA A 93 -10.41 -10.23 38.15
CA ALA A 93 -9.05 -10.35 37.69
C ALA A 93 -9.00 -10.65 36.18
N ARG A 94 -9.96 -11.45 35.68
CA ARG A 94 -10.09 -11.74 34.25
C ARG A 94 -10.43 -10.49 33.42
N THR A 95 -11.41 -9.71 33.85
CA THR A 95 -11.82 -8.49 33.12
C THR A 95 -10.69 -7.46 33.08
N TRP A 96 -9.96 -7.27 34.19
CA TRP A 96 -8.78 -6.41 34.22
C TRP A 96 -7.65 -6.94 33.32
N LEU A 97 -7.45 -8.26 33.29
CA LEU A 97 -6.46 -8.87 32.41
C LEU A 97 -6.84 -8.67 30.92
N GLU A 98 -8.12 -8.87 30.58
CA GLU A 98 -8.63 -8.60 29.23
C GLU A 98 -8.44 -7.13 28.83
N LEU A 99 -8.68 -6.18 29.73
CA LEU A 99 -8.41 -4.75 29.50
C LEU A 99 -6.91 -4.51 29.22
N VAL A 100 -6.02 -5.02 30.09
CA VAL A 100 -4.56 -4.80 29.96
C VAL A 100 -4.02 -5.39 28.67
N LEU A 101 -4.50 -6.57 28.26
CA LEU A 101 -4.08 -7.21 27.01
C LEU A 101 -4.66 -6.53 25.77
N THR A 102 -5.89 -6.00 25.85
CA THR A 102 -6.55 -5.33 24.72
C THR A 102 -6.05 -3.90 24.52
N ALA A 103 -5.66 -3.21 25.59
CA ALA A 103 -5.20 -1.84 25.52
C ALA A 103 -4.08 -1.60 24.46
N PRO A 104 -2.98 -2.38 24.41
CA PRO A 104 -1.97 -2.20 23.39
C PRO A 104 -2.49 -2.51 21.97
N VAL A 105 -3.45 -3.43 21.82
CA VAL A 105 -4.05 -3.75 20.52
C VAL A 105 -4.86 -2.56 20.01
N VAL A 106 -5.68 -1.95 20.85
CA VAL A 106 -6.57 -0.85 20.43
C VAL A 106 -5.83 0.48 20.41
N LEU A 107 -5.01 0.81 21.41
CA LEU A 107 -4.39 2.13 21.53
C LEU A 107 -3.14 2.30 20.66
N TRP A 108 -2.40 1.22 20.42
CA TRP A 108 -1.18 1.29 19.61
C TRP A 108 -1.37 0.68 18.22
N ALA A 109 -1.87 -0.55 18.11
CA ALA A 109 -1.94 -1.19 16.79
C ALA A 109 -3.06 -0.62 15.91
N ALA A 110 -4.20 -0.25 16.49
CA ALA A 110 -5.30 0.39 15.76
C ALA A 110 -5.12 1.90 15.55
N TRP A 111 -4.02 2.52 16.05
CA TRP A 111 -3.80 3.96 15.96
C TRP A 111 -3.93 4.52 14.54
N PRO A 112 -3.33 3.92 13.48
CA PRO A 112 -3.51 4.38 12.10
C PRO A 112 -4.98 4.40 11.66
N PHE A 113 -5.78 3.45 12.14
CA PHE A 113 -7.22 3.37 11.82
C PHE A 113 -7.99 4.50 12.49
N PHE A 114 -7.65 4.84 13.72
CA PHE A 114 -8.25 5.99 14.42
C PHE A 114 -7.88 7.32 13.80
N GLN A 115 -6.66 7.48 13.30
CA GLN A 115 -6.28 8.66 12.53
C GLN A 115 -7.14 8.81 11.26
N ARG A 116 -7.31 7.74 10.50
CA ARG A 116 -8.17 7.72 9.30
C ARG A 116 -9.65 7.91 9.62
N TRP A 117 -10.10 7.35 10.74
CA TRP A 117 -11.44 7.58 11.29
C TRP A 117 -11.67 9.05 11.59
N ALA A 118 -10.78 9.70 12.32
CA ALA A 118 -10.89 11.12 12.65
C ALA A 118 -10.90 12.00 11.39
N GLN A 119 -10.04 11.69 10.41
CA GLN A 119 -10.01 12.38 9.11
C GLN A 119 -11.32 12.20 8.34
N SER A 120 -11.88 11.00 8.30
CA SER A 120 -13.14 10.72 7.60
C SER A 120 -14.32 11.52 8.18
N ILE A 121 -14.36 11.68 9.50
CA ILE A 121 -15.38 12.50 10.18
C ILE A 121 -15.14 13.99 9.91
N ALA A 122 -13.90 14.46 10.06
CA ALA A 122 -13.55 15.86 9.82
C ALA A 122 -13.87 16.29 8.37
N ASN A 123 -13.60 15.42 7.41
CA ASN A 123 -13.87 15.65 5.98
C ASN A 123 -15.32 15.35 5.57
N ARG A 124 -16.18 14.91 6.52
CA ARG A 124 -17.59 14.50 6.26
C ARG A 124 -17.71 13.48 5.12
N SER A 125 -16.73 12.60 5.01
CA SER A 125 -16.67 11.52 4.01
C SER A 125 -16.67 10.17 4.73
N PRO A 126 -17.84 9.68 5.19
CA PRO A 126 -17.94 8.40 5.90
C PRO A 126 -17.50 7.26 4.97
N ASN A 127 -16.60 6.44 5.47
CA ASN A 127 -16.01 5.33 4.75
C ASN A 127 -15.78 4.12 5.68
N MET A 128 -15.09 3.09 5.20
CA MET A 128 -14.77 1.90 5.99
C MET A 128 -14.10 2.24 7.33
N TRP A 129 -13.22 3.25 7.35
CA TRP A 129 -12.52 3.66 8.58
C TRP A 129 -13.46 4.30 9.60
N THR A 130 -14.50 5.00 9.14
CA THR A 130 -15.55 5.54 10.01
C THR A 130 -16.26 4.42 10.76
N LEU A 131 -16.60 3.35 10.05
CA LEU A 131 -17.29 2.21 10.66
C LEU A 131 -16.39 1.47 11.65
N ILE A 132 -15.15 1.14 11.25
CA ILE A 132 -14.19 0.41 12.09
C ILE A 132 -13.83 1.23 13.33
N GLY A 133 -13.46 2.50 13.16
CA GLY A 133 -13.07 3.35 14.30
C GLY A 133 -14.19 3.58 15.28
N THR A 134 -15.43 3.79 14.81
CA THR A 134 -16.60 3.93 15.69
C THR A 134 -16.91 2.62 16.40
N GLY A 135 -16.91 1.48 15.68
CA GLY A 135 -17.24 0.18 16.27
C GLY A 135 -16.21 -0.27 17.32
N VAL A 136 -14.92 -0.20 17.00
CA VAL A 136 -13.82 -0.55 17.93
C VAL A 136 -13.80 0.44 19.11
N GLY A 137 -13.93 1.74 18.83
CA GLY A 137 -13.94 2.78 19.86
C GLY A 137 -15.11 2.62 20.84
N ALA A 138 -16.31 2.32 20.33
CA ALA A 138 -17.49 2.07 21.15
C ALA A 138 -17.33 0.79 21.99
N ALA A 139 -16.90 -0.32 21.38
CA ALA A 139 -16.72 -1.59 22.08
C ALA A 139 -15.67 -1.49 23.19
N PHE A 140 -14.52 -0.90 22.88
CA PHE A 140 -13.45 -0.71 23.85
C PHE A 140 -13.82 0.30 24.91
N GLY A 141 -14.35 1.48 24.54
CA GLY A 141 -14.73 2.53 25.49
C GLY A 141 -15.83 2.09 26.45
N TYR A 142 -16.87 1.42 25.92
CA TYR A 142 -17.91 0.82 26.75
C TYR A 142 -17.32 -0.18 27.76
N SER A 143 -16.44 -1.08 27.28
CA SER A 143 -15.84 -2.12 28.13
C SER A 143 -14.92 -1.54 29.20
N VAL A 144 -14.18 -0.47 28.90
CA VAL A 144 -13.38 0.28 29.88
C VAL A 144 -14.29 0.86 30.98
N VAL A 145 -15.38 1.55 30.60
CA VAL A 145 -16.33 2.12 31.58
C VAL A 145 -16.98 1.01 32.40
N ALA A 146 -17.38 -0.10 31.79
CA ALA A 146 -17.96 -1.25 32.47
C ALA A 146 -17.01 -1.91 33.48
N THR A 147 -15.69 -1.86 33.19
CA THR A 147 -14.66 -2.43 34.09
C THR A 147 -14.32 -1.48 35.23
N VAL A 148 -14.15 -0.18 34.95
CA VAL A 148 -13.66 0.81 35.92
C VAL A 148 -14.79 1.34 36.81
N ALA A 149 -15.99 1.52 36.24
CA ALA A 149 -17.13 2.10 36.92
C ALA A 149 -18.42 1.28 36.69
N PRO A 150 -18.46 0.03 37.15
CA PRO A 150 -19.61 -0.86 36.92
C PRO A 150 -20.91 -0.31 37.54
N ASP A 151 -20.81 0.54 38.56
CA ASP A 151 -21.96 1.10 39.26
C ASP A 151 -22.75 2.15 38.44
N LEU A 152 -22.18 2.63 37.33
CA LEU A 152 -22.89 3.50 36.40
C LEU A 152 -24.00 2.75 35.62
N PHE A 153 -23.92 1.42 35.57
CA PHE A 153 -24.83 0.60 34.79
C PHE A 153 -25.99 0.10 35.66
N PRO A 154 -27.26 0.15 35.19
CA PRO A 154 -28.43 -0.43 35.85
C PRO A 154 -28.22 -1.92 36.13
N GLU A 155 -28.88 -2.44 37.17
CA GLU A 155 -28.82 -3.85 37.54
C GLU A 155 -29.26 -4.80 36.42
N SER A 156 -30.15 -4.36 35.54
CA SER A 156 -30.60 -5.12 34.37
C SER A 156 -29.51 -5.42 33.35
N PHE A 157 -28.40 -4.68 33.36
CA PHE A 157 -27.22 -4.92 32.51
C PHE A 157 -26.18 -5.82 33.19
N ARG A 158 -26.41 -6.24 34.42
CA ARG A 158 -25.46 -7.05 35.20
C ARG A 158 -25.87 -8.51 35.17
N GLU A 159 -25.11 -9.33 34.49
CA GLU A 159 -25.20 -10.78 34.59
C GLU A 159 -24.21 -11.28 35.64
N HIS A 160 -24.70 -12.04 36.64
CA HIS A 160 -23.89 -12.53 37.75
C HIS A 160 -23.10 -11.43 38.51
N GLY A 161 -23.71 -10.24 38.65
CA GLY A 161 -23.12 -9.09 39.34
C GLY A 161 -22.15 -8.25 38.51
N ARG A 162 -22.13 -8.43 37.19
CA ARG A 162 -21.22 -7.71 36.28
C ARG A 162 -21.85 -7.30 34.98
N VAL A 163 -21.31 -6.19 34.45
CA VAL A 163 -21.60 -5.71 33.11
C VAL A 163 -20.80 -6.50 32.11
N ALA A 164 -21.44 -6.98 31.03
CA ALA A 164 -20.75 -7.65 29.93
C ALA A 164 -19.73 -6.69 29.29
N VAL A 165 -18.57 -7.22 28.90
CA VAL A 165 -17.51 -6.47 28.20
C VAL A 165 -17.27 -7.05 26.82
N TYR A 166 -16.69 -6.26 25.92
CA TYR A 166 -16.46 -6.59 24.50
C TYR A 166 -15.00 -6.40 24.10
N PHE A 167 -14.06 -6.69 25.02
CA PHE A 167 -12.63 -6.56 24.73
C PHE A 167 -12.17 -7.49 23.62
N GLU A 168 -12.67 -8.74 23.63
CA GLU A 168 -12.36 -9.73 22.60
C GLU A 168 -12.85 -9.28 21.23
N ALA A 169 -14.04 -8.70 21.15
CA ALA A 169 -14.59 -8.19 19.88
C ALA A 169 -13.72 -7.06 19.34
N ALA A 170 -13.32 -6.09 20.17
CA ALA A 170 -12.45 -5.01 19.78
C ALA A 170 -11.09 -5.53 19.29
N ALA A 171 -10.47 -6.46 20.03
CA ALA A 171 -9.18 -7.04 19.68
C ALA A 171 -9.22 -7.83 18.36
N ILE A 172 -10.27 -8.64 18.16
CA ILE A 172 -10.45 -9.42 16.92
C ILE A 172 -10.68 -8.51 15.72
N ILE A 173 -11.54 -7.49 15.83
CA ILE A 173 -11.80 -6.56 14.73
C ILE A 173 -10.51 -5.86 14.32
N VAL A 174 -9.68 -5.38 15.26
CA VAL A 174 -8.40 -4.75 14.95
C VAL A 174 -7.45 -5.73 14.25
N SER A 175 -7.33 -6.96 14.77
CA SER A 175 -6.44 -7.98 14.18
C SER A 175 -6.86 -8.37 12.77
N LEU A 176 -8.16 -8.58 12.53
CA LEU A 176 -8.69 -8.90 11.20
C LEU A 176 -8.56 -7.71 10.23
N THR A 177 -8.72 -6.48 10.72
CA THR A 177 -8.51 -5.28 9.91
C THR A 177 -7.04 -5.14 9.50
N LEU A 178 -6.08 -5.37 10.43
CA LEU A 178 -4.65 -5.39 10.11
C LEU A 178 -4.33 -6.46 9.08
N LEU A 179 -4.86 -7.68 9.25
CA LEU A 179 -4.68 -8.76 8.28
C LEU A 179 -5.23 -8.38 6.91
N GLY A 180 -6.43 -7.81 6.86
CA GLY A 180 -7.06 -7.34 5.62
C GLY A 180 -6.20 -6.29 4.90
N GLN A 181 -5.63 -5.33 5.64
CA GLN A 181 -4.74 -4.32 5.08
C GLN A 181 -3.41 -4.92 4.58
N ILE A 182 -2.84 -5.87 5.29
CA ILE A 182 -1.63 -6.58 4.83
C ILE A 182 -1.90 -7.32 3.52
N LEU A 183 -3.01 -8.02 3.42
CA LEU A 183 -3.40 -8.75 2.19
C LEU A 183 -3.64 -7.79 1.03
N GLU A 184 -4.35 -6.69 1.28
CA GLU A 184 -4.63 -5.66 0.28
C GLU A 184 -3.33 -5.03 -0.26
N LEU A 185 -2.45 -4.54 0.63
CA LEU A 185 -1.18 -3.94 0.23
C LEU A 185 -0.26 -4.94 -0.47
N THR A 186 -0.25 -6.20 -0.03
CA THR A 186 0.53 -7.26 -0.70
C THR A 186 0.00 -7.56 -2.11
N ALA A 187 -1.31 -7.64 -2.28
CA ALA A 187 -1.91 -7.85 -3.61
C ALA A 187 -1.58 -6.70 -4.57
N ARG A 188 -1.65 -5.46 -4.08
CA ARG A 188 -1.30 -4.26 -4.86
C ARG A 188 0.18 -4.24 -5.26
N SER A 189 1.09 -4.57 -4.35
CA SER A 189 2.53 -4.62 -4.64
C SER A 189 2.87 -5.68 -5.70
N SER A 190 2.18 -6.81 -5.70
CA SER A 190 2.36 -7.87 -6.71
C SER A 190 1.95 -7.41 -8.11
N THR A 191 0.86 -6.65 -8.23
CA THR A 191 0.41 -6.08 -9.52
C THR A 191 1.43 -5.05 -10.06
N SER A 192 1.94 -4.19 -9.19
CA SER A 192 3.00 -3.23 -9.54
C SER A 192 4.30 -3.94 -9.95
N ALA A 193 4.65 -5.06 -9.33
CA ALA A 193 5.84 -5.84 -9.69
C ALA A 193 5.74 -6.43 -11.11
N ALA A 194 4.57 -6.90 -11.53
CA ALA A 194 4.34 -7.37 -12.90
C ALA A 194 4.53 -6.25 -13.94
N LEU A 195 3.98 -5.06 -13.67
CA LEU A 195 4.19 -3.88 -14.51
C LEU A 195 5.67 -3.46 -14.55
N LYS A 196 6.36 -3.47 -13.40
CA LYS A 196 7.81 -3.19 -13.33
C LYS A 196 8.62 -4.18 -14.15
N ALA A 197 8.27 -5.47 -14.14
CA ALA A 197 8.95 -6.47 -14.94
C ALA A 197 8.84 -6.16 -16.45
N LEU A 198 7.68 -5.69 -16.91
CA LEU A 198 7.50 -5.26 -18.30
C LEU A 198 8.29 -3.98 -18.62
N LEU A 199 8.25 -2.97 -17.74
CA LEU A 199 9.04 -1.74 -17.90
C LEU A 199 10.55 -2.01 -17.82
N GLY A 200 10.98 -2.99 -17.04
CA GLY A 200 12.36 -3.44 -16.93
C GLY A 200 12.89 -4.14 -18.20
N LEU A 201 12.04 -4.44 -19.17
CA LEU A 201 12.47 -4.95 -20.48
C LEU A 201 13.10 -3.87 -21.35
N ALA A 202 12.78 -2.60 -21.16
CA ALA A 202 13.44 -1.50 -21.87
C ALA A 202 14.90 -1.34 -21.38
N PRO A 203 15.86 -1.08 -22.27
CA PRO A 203 17.24 -0.78 -21.90
C PRO A 203 17.28 0.53 -21.09
N LYS A 204 18.25 0.68 -20.21
CA LYS A 204 18.42 1.91 -19.40
C LYS A 204 19.20 2.99 -20.13
N THR A 205 19.99 2.61 -21.12
CA THR A 205 20.88 3.49 -21.89
C THR A 205 20.67 3.28 -23.39
N ALA A 206 20.98 4.31 -24.17
CA ALA A 206 21.02 4.28 -25.62
C ALA A 206 22.39 4.76 -26.09
N ARG A 207 22.91 4.18 -27.19
CA ARG A 207 24.15 4.60 -27.80
C ARG A 207 23.84 5.62 -28.89
N ARG A 208 24.14 6.89 -28.61
CA ARG A 208 23.92 7.99 -29.54
C ARG A 208 25.15 8.22 -30.42
N ILE A 209 24.91 8.45 -31.71
CA ILE A 209 25.92 8.84 -32.67
C ILE A 209 25.92 10.37 -32.75
N GLY A 210 27.00 11.01 -32.28
CA GLY A 210 27.22 12.45 -32.39
C GLY A 210 27.50 12.92 -33.82
N ALA A 211 27.48 14.23 -34.02
CA ALA A 211 27.72 14.85 -35.35
C ALA A 211 29.10 14.51 -35.95
N GLU A 212 30.09 14.23 -35.15
CA GLU A 212 31.46 13.85 -35.57
C GLU A 212 31.65 12.33 -35.71
N GLY A 213 30.56 11.53 -35.56
CA GLY A 213 30.63 10.08 -35.63
C GLY A 213 31.02 9.41 -34.32
N ASN A 214 31.24 10.14 -33.24
CA ASN A 214 31.54 9.58 -31.93
C ASN A 214 30.30 8.89 -31.36
N GLU A 215 30.48 7.75 -30.67
CA GLU A 215 29.41 7.02 -30.02
C GLU A 215 29.48 7.27 -28.50
N ASP A 216 28.41 7.75 -27.93
CA ASP A 216 28.25 8.01 -26.50
C ASP A 216 27.08 7.22 -25.94
N ASP A 217 27.28 6.50 -24.83
CA ASP A 217 26.21 5.85 -24.09
C ASP A 217 25.52 6.87 -23.18
N ILE A 218 24.26 7.20 -23.49
CA ILE A 218 23.46 8.17 -22.78
C ILE A 218 22.26 7.50 -22.09
N PRO A 219 21.81 8.02 -20.94
CA PRO A 219 20.55 7.57 -20.33
C PRO A 219 19.38 7.76 -21.30
N LEU A 220 18.40 6.85 -21.27
CA LEU A 220 17.23 6.90 -22.16
C LEU A 220 16.46 8.23 -22.02
N THR A 221 16.46 8.83 -20.84
CA THR A 221 15.83 10.12 -20.55
C THR A 221 16.44 11.31 -21.30
N HIS A 222 17.66 11.14 -21.85
CA HIS A 222 18.35 12.17 -22.64
C HIS A 222 18.26 11.92 -24.14
N VAL A 223 17.49 10.93 -24.58
CA VAL A 223 17.22 10.69 -26.00
C VAL A 223 16.09 11.61 -26.46
N HIS A 224 16.33 12.34 -27.55
CA HIS A 224 15.38 13.27 -28.15
C HIS A 224 14.97 12.80 -29.54
N VAL A 225 13.80 13.26 -29.98
CA VAL A 225 13.33 13.01 -31.35
C VAL A 225 14.31 13.61 -32.34
N GLY A 226 14.81 12.79 -33.29
CA GLY A 226 15.81 13.16 -34.28
C GLY A 226 17.22 12.70 -33.93
N ASP A 227 17.47 12.12 -32.74
CA ASP A 227 18.75 11.52 -32.41
C ASP A 227 19.00 10.26 -33.26
N ARG A 228 20.28 10.07 -33.66
CA ARG A 228 20.73 8.85 -34.36
C ARG A 228 21.31 7.90 -33.31
N LEU A 229 20.72 6.71 -33.23
CA LEU A 229 21.11 5.70 -32.25
C LEU A 229 21.69 4.48 -32.96
N ARG A 230 22.71 3.85 -32.35
CA ARG A 230 23.24 2.57 -32.81
C ARG A 230 22.73 1.43 -31.95
N VAL A 231 22.19 0.42 -32.63
CA VAL A 231 21.76 -0.84 -32.00
C VAL A 231 22.57 -1.97 -32.62
N ARG A 232 23.33 -2.70 -31.82
CA ARG A 232 24.15 -3.82 -32.26
C ARG A 232 23.36 -5.13 -32.18
N PRO A 233 23.74 -6.17 -32.94
CA PRO A 233 23.17 -7.49 -32.76
C PRO A 233 23.27 -7.99 -31.32
N GLY A 234 22.13 -8.46 -30.78
CA GLY A 234 21.98 -8.85 -29.37
C GLY A 234 21.69 -7.71 -28.41
N GLU A 235 21.61 -6.47 -28.87
CA GLU A 235 21.16 -5.33 -28.05
C GLU A 235 19.65 -5.09 -28.25
N LYS A 236 19.01 -4.53 -27.23
CA LYS A 236 17.61 -4.11 -27.34
C LYS A 236 17.51 -2.75 -28.03
N VAL A 237 16.48 -2.60 -28.84
CA VAL A 237 16.11 -1.31 -29.43
C VAL A 237 15.72 -0.35 -28.30
N PRO A 238 16.39 0.81 -28.12
CA PRO A 238 16.17 1.66 -26.96
C PRO A 238 14.84 2.42 -26.98
N VAL A 239 14.42 2.92 -28.12
CA VAL A 239 13.19 3.70 -28.31
C VAL A 239 12.56 3.39 -29.67
N ASP A 240 11.30 3.76 -29.85
CA ASP A 240 10.64 3.66 -31.14
C ASP A 240 11.38 4.53 -32.18
N GLY A 241 11.52 4.02 -33.40
CA GLY A 241 12.23 4.73 -34.42
C GLY A 241 12.09 4.12 -35.84
N GLU A 242 12.89 4.61 -36.75
CA GLU A 242 13.00 4.14 -38.11
C GLU A 242 14.44 3.74 -38.41
N VAL A 243 14.63 2.64 -39.11
CA VAL A 243 15.95 2.17 -39.54
C VAL A 243 16.49 3.10 -40.60
N LEU A 244 17.61 3.75 -40.33
CA LEU A 244 18.28 4.64 -41.29
C LEU A 244 19.30 3.88 -42.16
N GLU A 245 20.06 2.97 -41.54
CA GLU A 245 21.14 2.22 -42.19
C GLU A 245 21.24 0.79 -41.61
N GLY A 246 21.67 -0.16 -42.45
CA GLY A 246 21.89 -1.54 -42.03
C GLY A 246 20.70 -2.47 -42.28
N ARG A 247 20.89 -3.75 -41.94
CA ARG A 247 19.84 -4.80 -41.96
C ARG A 247 20.08 -5.72 -40.77
N SER A 248 18.98 -6.12 -40.12
CA SER A 248 19.02 -7.09 -39.08
C SER A 248 17.66 -7.79 -38.90
N SER A 249 17.63 -8.90 -38.18
CA SER A 249 16.40 -9.57 -37.78
C SER A 249 16.06 -9.16 -36.36
N VAL A 250 14.88 -8.59 -36.15
CA VAL A 250 14.41 -8.10 -34.86
C VAL A 250 13.30 -9.01 -34.33
N ASP A 251 13.48 -9.47 -33.09
CA ASP A 251 12.46 -10.25 -32.39
C ASP A 251 11.39 -9.28 -31.81
N GLU A 252 10.23 -9.31 -32.41
CA GLU A 252 9.04 -8.53 -32.04
C GLU A 252 7.98 -9.39 -31.31
N SER A 253 8.34 -10.60 -30.84
CA SER A 253 7.40 -11.55 -30.23
C SER A 253 6.69 -11.02 -29.00
N MET A 254 7.33 -10.10 -28.28
CA MET A 254 6.68 -9.38 -27.16
C MET A 254 5.45 -8.56 -27.58
N LEU A 255 5.37 -8.12 -28.83
CA LEU A 255 4.28 -7.29 -29.35
C LEU A 255 3.30 -8.09 -30.19
N THR A 256 3.84 -8.92 -31.08
CA THR A 256 3.06 -9.68 -32.06
C THR A 256 2.61 -11.06 -31.57
N GLY A 257 3.33 -11.62 -30.58
CA GLY A 257 3.17 -13.02 -30.14
C GLY A 257 3.76 -14.05 -31.11
N GLU A 258 4.32 -13.63 -32.25
CA GLU A 258 4.93 -14.50 -33.23
C GLU A 258 6.41 -14.78 -32.90
N PRO A 259 6.85 -16.05 -32.84
CA PRO A 259 8.23 -16.39 -32.43
C PRO A 259 9.27 -16.16 -33.54
N MET A 260 8.85 -15.81 -34.76
CA MET A 260 9.78 -15.62 -35.88
C MET A 260 10.29 -14.18 -35.91
N PRO A 261 11.62 -13.95 -35.85
CA PRO A 261 12.19 -12.61 -36.01
C PRO A 261 11.86 -12.00 -37.38
N VAL A 262 11.58 -10.71 -37.41
CA VAL A 262 11.21 -9.96 -38.61
C VAL A 262 12.45 -9.25 -39.14
N GLU A 263 12.74 -9.43 -40.44
CA GLU A 263 13.84 -8.71 -41.10
C GLU A 263 13.48 -7.23 -41.22
N LYS A 264 14.39 -6.34 -40.79
CA LYS A 264 14.30 -4.88 -40.86
C LYS A 264 15.38 -4.32 -41.78
N LYS A 265 14.96 -3.40 -42.64
CA LYS A 265 15.81 -2.71 -43.60
C LYS A 265 15.58 -1.19 -43.52
N PRO A 266 16.42 -0.36 -44.13
CA PRO A 266 16.21 1.10 -44.15
C PRO A 266 14.82 1.50 -44.59
N GLY A 267 14.18 2.39 -43.83
CA GLY A 267 12.79 2.81 -43.96
C GLY A 267 11.77 2.02 -43.16
N ASP A 268 12.17 0.89 -42.51
CA ASP A 268 11.25 0.12 -41.70
C ASP A 268 11.20 0.68 -40.26
N LYS A 269 10.04 0.59 -39.63
CA LYS A 269 9.82 0.99 -38.25
C LYS A 269 10.30 -0.10 -37.30
N VAL A 270 10.92 0.31 -36.20
CA VAL A 270 11.32 -0.53 -35.08
C VAL A 270 10.70 -0.01 -33.79
N VAL A 271 10.43 -0.92 -32.86
CA VAL A 271 9.76 -0.62 -31.61
C VAL A 271 10.72 -0.83 -30.45
N GLY A 272 10.69 0.08 -29.50
CA GLY A 272 11.50 0.03 -28.31
C GLY A 272 11.29 -1.27 -27.51
N ALA A 273 12.36 -1.71 -26.83
CA ALA A 273 12.45 -2.95 -26.04
C ALA A 273 12.46 -4.26 -26.87
N THR A 274 12.30 -4.23 -28.21
CA THR A 274 12.51 -5.40 -29.07
C THR A 274 13.99 -5.78 -29.16
N MET A 275 14.29 -7.04 -29.47
CA MET A 275 15.65 -7.56 -29.50
C MET A 275 16.18 -7.60 -30.93
N ASN A 276 17.34 -6.95 -31.15
CA ASN A 276 18.01 -6.98 -32.44
C ASN A 276 18.93 -8.19 -32.59
#